data_df87fc888e3673e31a4a3142d1c1e6f6
#
_entry.id   df87fc888e3673e31a4a3142d1c1e6f6
#
_cell.length_a   1.000
_cell.length_b   1.000
_cell.length_c   1.000
_cell.angle_alpha   90.00
_cell.angle_beta   90.00
_cell.angle_gamma   90.00
#
_symmetry.space_group_name_H-M   'P 1'
#
loop_
_entity.id
_entity.type
_entity.pdbx_description
1 polymer ?
#
loop_
_entity_poly.entity_id
_entity_poly.type
_entity_poly.pdbx_seq_one_letter_code
_entity_poly.pdbx_strand_id
1 'polypeptide(L)'
;MMDVEQLLSQAVKLFWRTRSRQRDRQGSKTGTKDSGERSAVTGGKHADGFVRLIGEIVKDAELPNWKLLVHTTIKKHRTLPGYFRPCKEWDVVVMSDNDLIAVVEVKSQVGSFGNNFNNRVEEALGNATDFWTAHSKGYFEPSAKPWLGYLLMLEEKPASLNATKRISLQPYGVNEEFQGLSYAKRYELVCQRMVRELLYDAACFITSSASGGLKGKFNQPNEELGIRNFAISLHARAAAFARLKRSKSSQ
;
A
#
# COMPACT_ATOMS: atom_id res chain seq x y z
N MET A 1 -21.10 11.13 3.57
CA MET A 1 -20.14 10.01 3.38
C MET A 1 -19.16 10.41 2.30
N MET A 2 -17.87 10.36 2.59
CA MET A 2 -16.78 10.77 1.69
C MET A 2 -16.77 9.90 0.43
N ASP A 3 -16.61 10.51 -0.75
CA ASP A 3 -16.45 9.76 -2.02
C ASP A 3 -15.01 9.26 -2.16
N VAL A 4 -14.76 8.08 -1.58
CA VAL A 4 -13.42 7.45 -1.60
C VAL A 4 -12.96 7.07 -3.01
N GLU A 5 -13.89 6.81 -3.94
CA GLU A 5 -13.54 6.50 -5.33
C GLU A 5 -13.07 7.74 -6.07
N GLN A 6 -13.71 8.90 -5.82
CA GLN A 6 -13.26 10.16 -6.36
C GLN A 6 -11.85 10.53 -5.83
N LEU A 7 -11.60 10.33 -4.54
CA LEU A 7 -10.28 10.54 -3.94
C LEU A 7 -9.23 9.59 -4.53
N LEU A 8 -9.58 8.33 -4.74
CA LEU A 8 -8.70 7.35 -5.40
C LEU A 8 -8.41 7.76 -6.84
N SER A 9 -9.41 8.22 -7.60
CA SER A 9 -9.23 8.75 -8.95
C SER A 9 -8.22 9.92 -8.98
N GLN A 10 -8.31 10.83 -8.00
CA GLN A 10 -7.36 11.94 -7.87
C GLN A 10 -5.95 11.44 -7.53
N ALA A 11 -5.83 10.44 -6.65
CA ALA A 11 -4.56 9.83 -6.28
C ALA A 11 -3.88 9.15 -7.49
N VAL A 12 -4.62 8.37 -8.25
CA VAL A 12 -4.15 7.73 -9.50
C VAL A 12 -3.69 8.77 -10.52
N LYS A 13 -4.47 9.84 -10.70
CA LYS A 13 -4.11 10.95 -11.60
C LYS A 13 -2.81 11.64 -11.17
N LEU A 14 -2.65 11.90 -9.88
CA LEU A 14 -1.42 12.51 -9.35
C LEU A 14 -0.22 11.58 -9.53
N PHE A 15 -0.37 10.29 -9.26
CA PHE A 15 0.66 9.28 -9.46
C PHE A 15 1.20 9.32 -10.89
N TRP A 16 0.34 9.18 -11.89
CA TRP A 16 0.75 9.13 -13.29
C TRP A 16 1.34 10.47 -13.79
N ARG A 17 0.80 11.60 -13.35
CA ARG A 17 1.37 12.93 -13.64
C ARG A 17 2.77 13.08 -13.09
N THR A 18 2.99 12.69 -11.84
CA THR A 18 4.29 12.76 -11.19
C THR A 18 5.31 11.88 -11.90
N ARG A 19 4.90 10.65 -12.24
CA ARG A 19 5.76 9.70 -12.95
C ARG A 19 6.10 10.15 -14.38
N SER A 20 5.14 10.72 -15.12
CA SER A 20 5.41 11.28 -16.45
C SER A 20 6.46 12.40 -16.36
N ARG A 21 6.27 13.35 -15.44
CA ARG A 21 7.22 14.46 -15.26
C ARG A 21 8.63 13.99 -14.87
N GLN A 22 8.74 12.95 -14.05
CA GLN A 22 10.03 12.38 -13.68
C GLN A 22 10.72 11.73 -14.88
N ARG A 23 9.98 10.96 -15.70
CA ARG A 23 10.49 10.36 -16.93
C ARG A 23 10.99 11.42 -17.92
N ASP A 24 10.22 12.49 -18.13
CA ASP A 24 10.57 13.57 -19.05
C ASP A 24 11.86 14.29 -18.60
N ARG A 25 12.03 14.55 -17.31
CA ARG A 25 13.24 15.14 -16.74
C ARG A 25 14.48 14.25 -16.84
N GLN A 26 14.33 12.96 -16.80
CA GLN A 26 15.43 12.00 -16.84
C GLN A 26 15.81 11.63 -18.28
N GLY A 27 14.83 11.52 -19.19
CA GLY A 27 15.08 11.33 -20.61
C GLY A 27 15.89 12.46 -21.25
N SER A 28 15.75 13.68 -20.71
CA SER A 28 16.55 14.84 -21.15
C SER A 28 17.99 14.85 -20.61
N LYS A 29 18.31 14.08 -19.55
CA LYS A 29 19.65 14.09 -18.90
C LYS A 29 20.57 12.93 -19.30
N THR A 30 20.05 11.78 -19.66
CA THR A 30 20.88 10.56 -19.78
C THR A 30 20.82 9.86 -21.13
N GLY A 31 19.94 10.27 -22.05
CA GLY A 31 19.81 9.63 -23.38
C GLY A 31 19.38 8.15 -23.36
N THR A 32 19.33 7.50 -22.19
CA THR A 32 18.97 6.08 -22.01
C THR A 32 17.67 5.96 -21.22
N LYS A 33 16.63 5.40 -21.85
CA LYS A 33 15.28 5.24 -21.28
C LYS A 33 15.20 4.32 -20.06
N ASP A 34 16.13 3.36 -19.93
CA ASP A 34 16.07 2.31 -18.89
C ASP A 34 16.54 2.78 -17.49
N SER A 35 17.50 3.68 -17.41
CA SER A 35 17.95 4.22 -16.11
C SER A 35 16.93 5.19 -15.49
N GLY A 36 16.12 5.82 -16.33
CA GLY A 36 15.05 6.75 -15.91
C GLY A 36 13.88 6.06 -15.21
N GLU A 37 13.55 4.82 -15.56
CA GLU A 37 12.45 4.07 -14.91
C GLU A 37 12.81 3.61 -13.50
N ARG A 38 14.07 3.25 -13.24
CA ARG A 38 14.55 2.81 -11.92
C ARG A 38 14.64 3.95 -10.91
N SER A 39 15.14 5.11 -11.31
CA SER A 39 15.29 6.26 -10.40
C SER A 39 13.98 7.01 -10.14
N ALA A 40 12.96 6.84 -11.00
CA ALA A 40 11.61 7.37 -10.76
C ALA A 40 10.91 6.70 -9.55
N VAL A 41 11.38 5.52 -9.13
CA VAL A 41 10.84 4.76 -7.99
C VAL A 41 11.35 5.31 -6.64
N THR A 42 12.50 5.96 -6.59
CA THR A 42 13.17 6.36 -5.34
C THR A 42 12.67 7.68 -4.73
N GLY A 43 11.79 8.42 -5.40
CA GLY A 43 11.41 9.78 -4.99
C GLY A 43 10.23 9.90 -4.01
N GLY A 44 9.52 8.83 -3.63
CA GLY A 44 8.36 8.88 -2.69
C GLY A 44 7.15 9.73 -3.14
N LYS A 45 7.39 10.78 -3.92
CA LYS A 45 6.39 11.79 -4.34
C LYS A 45 5.22 11.27 -5.17
N HIS A 46 5.36 10.11 -5.81
CA HIS A 46 4.29 9.50 -6.59
C HIS A 46 3.21 8.86 -5.70
N ALA A 47 3.52 8.57 -4.44
CA ALA A 47 2.56 8.04 -3.46
C ALA A 47 1.72 9.12 -2.76
N ASP A 48 2.04 10.42 -2.93
CA ASP A 48 1.39 11.54 -2.22
C ASP A 48 -0.13 11.55 -2.36
N GLY A 49 -0.65 11.12 -3.49
CA GLY A 49 -2.09 11.03 -3.73
C GLY A 49 -2.76 9.98 -2.83
N PHE A 50 -2.13 8.82 -2.69
CA PHE A 50 -2.63 7.74 -1.82
C PHE A 50 -2.49 8.11 -0.35
N VAL A 51 -1.42 8.79 0.02
CA VAL A 51 -1.23 9.33 1.37
C VAL A 51 -2.35 10.31 1.74
N ARG A 52 -2.72 11.22 0.84
CA ARG A 52 -3.85 12.14 1.04
C ARG A 52 -5.18 11.40 1.19
N LEU A 53 -5.43 10.41 0.35
CA LEU A 53 -6.62 9.55 0.46
C LEU A 53 -6.73 8.93 1.86
N ILE A 54 -5.65 8.35 2.37
CA ILE A 54 -5.60 7.77 3.72
C ILE A 54 -5.88 8.85 4.78
N GLY A 55 -5.29 10.04 4.63
CA GLY A 55 -5.53 11.17 5.53
C GLY A 55 -6.99 11.60 5.59
N GLU A 56 -7.68 11.69 4.46
CA GLU A 56 -9.10 12.04 4.43
C GLU A 56 -9.98 10.96 5.09
N ILE A 57 -9.65 9.67 4.91
CA ILE A 57 -10.36 8.58 5.59
C ILE A 57 -10.24 8.69 7.11
N VAL A 58 -9.04 8.97 7.61
CA VAL A 58 -8.79 9.13 9.05
C VAL A 58 -9.46 10.38 9.62
N LYS A 59 -9.45 11.47 8.86
CA LYS A 59 -10.10 12.73 9.24
C LYS A 59 -11.60 12.58 9.42
N ASP A 60 -12.28 11.84 8.53
CA ASP A 60 -13.72 11.55 8.61
C ASP A 60 -14.09 10.74 9.88
N ALA A 61 -13.15 10.01 10.46
CA ALA A 61 -13.34 9.24 11.69
C ALA A 61 -13.28 10.09 12.99
N GLU A 62 -13.04 11.40 12.88
CA GLU A 62 -12.95 12.35 14.01
C GLU A 62 -11.98 11.90 15.12
N LEU A 63 -10.85 11.31 14.74
CA LEU A 63 -9.82 10.86 15.66
C LEU A 63 -9.20 12.06 16.40
N PRO A 64 -9.19 12.10 17.75
CA PRO A 64 -8.64 13.21 18.50
C PRO A 64 -7.12 13.29 18.35
N ASN A 65 -6.58 14.52 18.27
CA ASN A 65 -5.14 14.80 18.21
C ASN A 65 -4.36 13.92 17.22
N TRP A 66 -5.01 13.57 16.09
CA TRP A 66 -4.39 12.67 15.11
C TRP A 66 -3.27 13.35 14.32
N LYS A 67 -2.29 12.56 13.95
CA LYS A 67 -1.16 12.95 13.09
C LYS A 67 -0.97 11.91 12.01
N LEU A 68 -0.80 12.37 10.79
CA LEU A 68 -0.40 11.54 9.66
C LEU A 68 1.10 11.75 9.43
N LEU A 69 1.89 10.73 9.71
CA LEU A 69 3.33 10.75 9.53
C LEU A 69 3.66 10.10 8.19
N VAL A 70 4.21 10.88 7.29
CA VAL A 70 4.46 10.50 5.88
C VAL A 70 5.86 10.95 5.46
N HIS A 71 6.25 10.66 4.23
CA HIS A 71 7.60 10.97 3.73
C HIS A 71 7.99 12.47 3.83
N THR A 72 7.04 13.38 3.94
CA THR A 72 7.29 14.81 4.19
C THR A 72 7.55 15.15 5.64
N THR A 73 7.26 14.24 6.58
CA THR A 73 7.61 14.39 7.99
C THR A 73 9.03 13.89 8.24
N ILE A 74 9.59 14.27 9.42
CA ILE A 74 10.91 13.81 9.82
C ILE A 74 10.92 12.27 9.80
N LYS A 75 11.90 11.67 9.11
CA LYS A 75 12.02 10.23 8.88
C LYS A 75 11.82 9.40 10.15
N LYS A 76 12.43 9.79 11.27
CA LYS A 76 12.32 9.05 12.53
C LYS A 76 10.89 8.92 13.07
N HIS A 77 9.97 9.84 12.70
CA HIS A 77 8.59 9.82 13.20
C HIS A 77 7.72 8.76 12.52
N ARG A 78 8.08 8.31 11.32
CA ARG A 78 7.40 7.23 10.61
C ARG A 78 8.21 5.93 10.58
N THR A 79 9.29 5.90 11.38
CA THR A 79 10.12 4.73 11.58
C THR A 79 9.66 4.04 12.85
N LEU A 80 9.19 2.82 12.73
CA LEU A 80 8.76 1.98 13.85
C LEU A 80 9.81 0.91 14.14
N PRO A 81 9.95 0.46 15.41
CA PRO A 81 10.82 -0.65 15.72
C PRO A 81 10.34 -1.92 15.02
N GLY A 82 11.26 -2.76 14.60
CA GLY A 82 11.03 -4.10 14.10
C GLY A 82 11.48 -5.14 15.12
N TYR A 83 11.07 -6.39 14.94
CA TYR A 83 11.54 -7.51 15.74
C TYR A 83 12.75 -8.21 15.09
N PHE A 84 12.66 -8.47 13.78
CA PHE A 84 13.71 -9.12 12.99
C PHE A 84 14.73 -8.14 12.41
N ARG A 85 14.52 -6.85 12.59
CA ARG A 85 15.40 -5.73 12.17
C ARG A 85 15.28 -4.59 13.18
N PRO A 86 16.29 -3.70 13.28
CA PRO A 86 16.27 -2.62 14.26
C PRO A 86 15.03 -1.71 14.11
N CYS A 87 14.65 -1.38 12.88
CA CYS A 87 13.49 -0.53 12.60
C CYS A 87 13.09 -0.61 11.12
N LYS A 88 11.87 -0.16 10.82
CA LYS A 88 11.34 0.04 9.46
C LYS A 88 10.72 1.43 9.32
N GLU A 89 11.08 2.09 8.23
CA GLU A 89 10.40 3.27 7.75
C GLU A 89 9.16 2.86 6.94
N TRP A 90 7.98 3.35 7.34
CA TRP A 90 6.71 3.05 6.69
C TRP A 90 6.26 4.21 5.79
N ASP A 91 5.40 3.92 4.80
CA ASP A 91 4.89 4.95 3.90
C ASP A 91 3.92 5.89 4.62
N VAL A 92 3.04 5.34 5.45
CA VAL A 92 2.07 6.09 6.28
C VAL A 92 1.98 5.49 7.67
N VAL A 93 2.09 6.34 8.69
CA VAL A 93 1.84 6.00 10.09
C VAL A 93 0.79 6.98 10.64
N VAL A 94 -0.27 6.44 11.21
CA VAL A 94 -1.35 7.22 11.85
C VAL A 94 -1.21 7.10 13.37
N MET A 95 -1.05 8.23 14.01
CA MET A 95 -0.96 8.34 15.47
C MET A 95 -2.14 9.15 16.01
N SER A 96 -2.54 8.88 17.26
CA SER A 96 -3.37 9.78 18.05
C SER A 96 -2.68 9.96 19.40
N ASP A 97 -2.22 11.15 19.70
CA ASP A 97 -1.24 11.42 20.78
C ASP A 97 -0.02 10.49 20.63
N ASN A 98 0.19 9.55 21.55
CA ASN A 98 1.26 8.54 21.52
C ASN A 98 0.77 7.15 21.11
N ASP A 99 -0.51 6.99 20.79
CA ASP A 99 -1.07 5.71 20.38
C ASP A 99 -0.88 5.48 18.88
N LEU A 100 -0.33 4.34 18.51
CA LEU A 100 -0.25 3.86 17.13
C LEU A 100 -1.62 3.32 16.69
N ILE A 101 -2.27 3.99 15.76
CA ILE A 101 -3.62 3.65 15.30
C ILE A 101 -3.60 2.76 14.08
N ALA A 102 -2.83 3.18 13.07
CA ALA A 102 -2.73 2.44 11.80
C ALA A 102 -1.39 2.66 11.12
N VAL A 103 -1.02 1.69 10.30
CA VAL A 103 0.14 1.75 9.40
C VAL A 103 -0.30 1.30 8.01
N VAL A 104 0.17 1.99 6.98
CA VAL A 104 -0.11 1.62 5.59
C VAL A 104 1.18 1.54 4.79
N GLU A 105 1.33 0.44 4.10
CA GLU A 105 2.34 0.28 3.07
C GLU A 105 1.71 0.53 1.69
N VAL A 106 2.28 1.44 0.92
CA VAL A 106 1.81 1.80 -0.42
C VAL A 106 2.81 1.35 -1.45
N LYS A 107 2.40 0.48 -2.34
CA LYS A 107 3.25 -0.06 -3.41
C LYS A 107 2.68 0.23 -4.79
N SER A 108 3.56 0.38 -5.74
CA SER A 108 3.21 0.40 -7.16
C SER A 108 4.15 -0.48 -7.96
N GLN A 109 3.62 -1.13 -8.98
CA GLN A 109 4.40 -1.88 -9.95
C GLN A 109 4.14 -1.36 -11.35
N VAL A 110 5.16 -0.72 -11.93
CA VAL A 110 5.14 -0.17 -13.29
C VAL A 110 6.32 -0.76 -14.05
N GLY A 111 6.04 -1.56 -15.07
CA GLY A 111 7.05 -2.35 -15.79
C GLY A 111 7.71 -3.45 -14.94
N SER A 112 8.66 -4.18 -15.54
CA SER A 112 9.49 -5.23 -14.90
C SER A 112 8.69 -6.22 -14.04
N PHE A 113 7.51 -6.64 -14.50
CA PHE A 113 6.55 -7.40 -13.70
C PHE A 113 7.12 -8.73 -13.20
N GLY A 114 7.81 -9.49 -14.07
CA GLY A 114 8.38 -10.79 -13.70
C GLY A 114 9.47 -10.69 -12.65
N ASN A 115 10.40 -9.76 -12.84
CA ASN A 115 11.56 -9.62 -11.95
C ASN A 115 11.17 -9.11 -10.55
N ASN A 116 10.06 -8.40 -10.44
CA ASN A 116 9.68 -7.75 -9.18
C ASN A 116 8.53 -8.44 -8.44
N PHE A 117 7.85 -9.42 -9.05
CA PHE A 117 6.72 -10.09 -8.40
C PHE A 117 7.13 -10.74 -7.07
N ASN A 118 8.15 -11.60 -7.11
CA ASN A 118 8.63 -12.29 -5.91
C ASN A 118 9.12 -11.30 -4.85
N ASN A 119 9.90 -10.30 -5.24
CA ASN A 119 10.38 -9.27 -4.31
C ASN A 119 9.24 -8.53 -3.61
N ARG A 120 8.14 -8.23 -4.34
CA ARG A 120 6.96 -7.58 -3.74
C ARG A 120 6.23 -8.49 -2.76
N VAL A 121 6.15 -9.79 -3.06
CA VAL A 121 5.58 -10.78 -2.14
C VAL A 121 6.45 -10.91 -0.90
N GLU A 122 7.75 -11.07 -1.05
CA GLU A 122 8.72 -11.17 0.06
C GLU A 122 8.69 -9.92 0.95
N GLU A 123 8.71 -8.72 0.36
CA GLU A 123 8.59 -7.46 1.09
C GLU A 123 7.28 -7.38 1.89
N ALA A 124 6.15 -7.73 1.27
CA ALA A 124 4.86 -7.65 1.93
C ALA A 124 4.76 -8.63 3.11
N LEU A 125 5.12 -9.89 2.90
CA LEU A 125 5.10 -10.93 3.94
C LEU A 125 6.08 -10.59 5.08
N GLY A 126 7.32 -10.23 4.75
CA GLY A 126 8.33 -9.86 5.74
C GLY A 126 7.94 -8.63 6.56
N ASN A 127 7.34 -7.60 5.91
CA ASN A 127 6.86 -6.41 6.61
C ASN A 127 5.75 -6.72 7.59
N ALA A 128 4.75 -7.52 7.20
CA ALA A 128 3.64 -7.89 8.07
C ALA A 128 4.10 -8.77 9.24
N THR A 129 4.91 -9.79 8.96
CA THR A 129 5.44 -10.70 9.98
C THR A 129 6.27 -9.95 11.02
N ASP A 130 7.18 -9.08 10.58
CA ASP A 130 8.01 -8.26 11.47
C ASP A 130 7.16 -7.31 12.33
N PHE A 131 6.16 -6.65 11.72
CA PHE A 131 5.27 -5.71 12.40
C PHE A 131 4.45 -6.40 13.50
N TRP A 132 3.80 -7.52 13.19
CA TRP A 132 2.97 -8.25 14.16
C TRP A 132 3.80 -8.91 15.24
N THR A 133 5.02 -9.36 14.91
CA THR A 133 5.93 -9.88 15.92
C THR A 133 6.39 -8.77 16.87
N ALA A 134 6.77 -7.61 16.36
CA ALA A 134 7.13 -6.46 17.20
C ALA A 134 5.95 -6.03 18.11
N HIS A 135 4.72 -5.99 17.56
CA HIS A 135 3.53 -5.70 18.36
C HIS A 135 3.32 -6.75 19.48
N SER A 136 3.40 -8.04 19.17
CA SER A 136 3.20 -9.13 20.15
C SER A 136 4.27 -9.14 21.27
N LYS A 137 5.42 -8.51 21.03
CA LYS A 137 6.50 -8.34 22.00
C LYS A 137 6.43 -7.02 22.76
N GLY A 138 5.35 -6.25 22.63
CA GLY A 138 5.13 -5.02 23.36
C GLY A 138 5.90 -3.79 22.83
N TYR A 139 6.49 -3.86 21.64
CA TYR A 139 7.31 -2.75 21.11
C TYR A 139 6.51 -1.49 20.78
N PHE A 140 5.18 -1.60 20.73
CA PHE A 140 4.27 -0.49 20.45
C PHE A 140 3.45 -0.08 21.70
N GLU A 141 3.80 -0.58 22.89
CA GLU A 141 3.11 -0.18 24.13
C GLU A 141 3.26 1.34 24.38
N PRO A 142 2.23 1.98 24.94
CA PRO A 142 0.97 1.42 25.45
C PRO A 142 -0.14 1.27 24.39
N SER A 143 0.17 1.35 23.12
CA SER A 143 -0.84 1.29 22.06
C SER A 143 -1.58 -0.05 22.05
N ALA A 144 -2.90 -0.01 21.91
CA ALA A 144 -3.69 -1.21 21.58
C ALA A 144 -3.31 -1.73 20.19
N LYS A 145 -3.78 -2.95 19.83
CA LYS A 145 -3.50 -3.54 18.51
C LYS A 145 -3.74 -2.51 17.41
N PRO A 146 -2.72 -2.10 16.65
CA PRO A 146 -2.87 -1.17 15.53
C PRO A 146 -3.56 -1.87 14.35
N TRP A 147 -3.87 -1.10 13.30
CA TRP A 147 -4.37 -1.59 12.04
C TRP A 147 -3.26 -1.54 10.99
N LEU A 148 -3.11 -2.61 10.19
CA LEU A 148 -2.10 -2.70 9.14
C LEU A 148 -2.76 -2.85 7.78
N GLY A 149 -2.51 -1.90 6.87
CA GLY A 149 -3.05 -1.88 5.52
C GLY A 149 -2.00 -2.00 4.43
N TYR A 150 -2.42 -2.58 3.30
CA TYR A 150 -1.59 -2.70 2.10
C TYR A 150 -2.33 -2.13 0.89
N LEU A 151 -1.74 -1.15 0.20
CA LEU A 151 -2.30 -0.59 -1.02
C LEU A 151 -1.34 -0.84 -2.19
N LEU A 152 -1.79 -1.54 -3.22
CA LEU A 152 -1.01 -1.87 -4.40
C LEU A 152 -1.68 -1.35 -5.68
N MET A 153 -0.94 -0.57 -6.46
CA MET A 153 -1.32 -0.19 -7.82
C MET A 153 -0.43 -0.88 -8.84
N LEU A 154 -1.04 -1.61 -9.78
CA LEU A 154 -0.36 -2.28 -10.89
C LEU A 154 -0.62 -1.53 -12.21
N GLU A 155 0.43 -1.31 -12.99
CA GLU A 155 0.28 -0.80 -14.36
C GLU A 155 -0.40 -1.82 -15.27
N GLU A 156 -1.43 -1.36 -16.02
CA GLU A 156 -2.07 -2.15 -17.08
C GLU A 156 -1.25 -2.07 -18.36
N LYS A 157 -0.69 -3.19 -18.72
CA LYS A 157 -0.01 -3.46 -20.00
C LYS A 157 -0.28 -4.91 -20.43
N PRO A 158 -0.13 -5.27 -21.72
CA PRO A 158 -0.21 -6.67 -22.13
C PRO A 158 0.66 -7.60 -21.26
N ALA A 159 1.87 -7.17 -20.90
CA ALA A 159 2.79 -7.94 -20.07
C ALA A 159 2.31 -8.17 -18.63
N SER A 160 1.41 -7.35 -18.08
CA SER A 160 0.82 -7.55 -16.76
C SER A 160 -0.56 -8.22 -16.80
N LEU A 161 -1.28 -8.09 -17.90
CA LEU A 161 -2.66 -8.55 -18.03
C LEU A 161 -2.79 -9.91 -18.74
N ASN A 162 -1.86 -10.26 -19.62
CA ASN A 162 -1.91 -11.51 -20.35
C ASN A 162 -1.41 -12.68 -19.50
N ALA A 163 -1.97 -13.86 -19.74
CA ALA A 163 -1.54 -15.10 -19.13
C ALA A 163 -0.04 -15.33 -19.33
N THR A 164 0.64 -15.81 -18.29
CA THR A 164 2.05 -16.19 -18.37
C THR A 164 2.20 -17.66 -18.79
N LYS A 165 3.40 -18.05 -19.18
CA LYS A 165 3.71 -19.47 -19.43
C LYS A 165 3.55 -20.26 -18.12
N ARG A 166 3.13 -21.52 -18.24
CA ARG A 166 3.15 -22.46 -17.10
C ARG A 166 4.58 -22.68 -16.64
N ILE A 167 4.74 -22.80 -15.35
CA ILE A 167 6.03 -23.06 -14.71
C ILE A 167 6.13 -24.57 -14.47
N SER A 168 7.27 -25.16 -14.77
CA SER A 168 7.59 -26.55 -14.44
C SER A 168 8.79 -26.58 -13.53
N LEU A 169 8.66 -27.23 -12.38
CA LEU A 169 9.75 -27.45 -11.42
C LEU A 169 9.88 -28.95 -11.17
N GLN A 170 11.11 -29.46 -11.18
CA GLN A 170 11.42 -30.85 -10.89
C GLN A 170 12.34 -30.92 -9.66
N PRO A 171 12.18 -31.87 -8.76
CA PRO A 171 11.12 -32.92 -8.71
C PRO A 171 9.80 -32.45 -8.09
N TYR A 172 9.69 -31.18 -7.66
CA TYR A 172 8.54 -30.65 -6.92
C TYR A 172 7.48 -30.07 -7.88
N GLY A 173 6.23 -30.09 -7.46
CA GLY A 173 5.16 -29.38 -8.13
C GLY A 173 5.20 -27.86 -7.88
N VAL A 174 4.51 -27.12 -8.71
CA VAL A 174 4.23 -25.69 -8.51
C VAL A 174 2.80 -25.57 -8.00
N ASN A 175 2.54 -24.58 -7.14
CA ASN A 175 1.17 -24.29 -6.71
C ASN A 175 0.28 -24.01 -7.93
N GLU A 176 -0.68 -24.88 -8.19
CA GLU A 176 -1.53 -24.87 -9.38
C GLU A 176 -2.35 -23.57 -9.51
N GLU A 177 -2.73 -22.93 -8.39
CA GLU A 177 -3.46 -21.67 -8.42
C GLU A 177 -2.69 -20.52 -9.06
N PHE A 178 -1.34 -20.60 -9.14
CA PHE A 178 -0.50 -19.60 -9.81
C PHE A 178 -0.20 -19.94 -11.29
N GLN A 179 -0.57 -21.14 -11.74
CA GLN A 179 -0.21 -21.61 -13.07
C GLN A 179 -0.95 -20.85 -14.19
N GLY A 180 -0.18 -20.32 -15.13
CA GLY A 180 -0.74 -19.60 -16.27
C GLY A 180 -1.35 -18.24 -15.94
N LEU A 181 -1.44 -17.83 -14.68
CA LEU A 181 -2.02 -16.55 -14.32
C LEU A 181 -1.20 -15.37 -14.86
N SER A 182 -1.91 -14.30 -15.26
CA SER A 182 -1.28 -13.00 -15.48
C SER A 182 -0.69 -12.42 -14.18
N TYR A 183 0.23 -11.47 -14.27
CA TYR A 183 0.74 -10.79 -13.06
C TYR A 183 -0.36 -10.08 -12.28
N ALA A 184 -1.36 -9.50 -12.97
CA ALA A 184 -2.51 -8.90 -12.31
C ALA A 184 -3.26 -9.92 -11.43
N LYS A 185 -3.55 -11.11 -11.96
CA LYS A 185 -4.20 -12.18 -11.19
C LYS A 185 -3.33 -12.76 -10.07
N ARG A 186 -2.01 -12.82 -10.27
CA ARG A 186 -1.08 -13.23 -9.21
C ARG A 186 -1.06 -12.24 -8.05
N TYR A 187 -1.03 -10.93 -8.33
CA TYR A 187 -1.09 -9.89 -7.29
C TYR A 187 -2.44 -9.88 -6.59
N GLU A 188 -3.55 -10.05 -7.32
CA GLU A 188 -4.88 -10.19 -6.75
C GLU A 188 -4.92 -11.35 -5.74
N LEU A 189 -4.49 -12.55 -6.14
CA LEU A 189 -4.43 -13.75 -5.28
C LEU A 189 -3.56 -13.53 -4.05
N VAL A 190 -2.39 -12.91 -4.20
CA VAL A 190 -1.50 -12.59 -3.07
C VAL A 190 -2.18 -11.63 -2.10
N CYS A 191 -2.80 -10.56 -2.59
CA CYS A 191 -3.50 -9.60 -1.73
C CYS A 191 -4.67 -10.25 -0.96
N GLN A 192 -5.45 -11.12 -1.62
CA GLN A 192 -6.50 -11.89 -0.94
C GLN A 192 -5.93 -12.80 0.16
N ARG A 193 -4.87 -13.54 -0.13
CA ARG A 193 -4.21 -14.40 0.86
C ARG A 193 -3.69 -13.61 2.04
N MET A 194 -3.05 -12.47 1.81
CA MET A 194 -2.53 -11.62 2.89
C MET A 194 -3.64 -11.18 3.86
N VAL A 195 -4.84 -10.89 3.37
CA VAL A 195 -5.98 -10.54 4.23
C VAL A 195 -6.56 -11.77 4.93
N ARG A 196 -6.76 -12.87 4.21
CA ARG A 196 -7.34 -14.11 4.76
C ARG A 196 -6.44 -14.78 5.80
N GLU A 197 -5.13 -14.70 5.63
CA GLU A 197 -4.13 -15.17 6.60
C GLU A 197 -3.83 -14.16 7.71
N LEU A 198 -4.63 -13.09 7.82
CA LEU A 198 -4.54 -12.06 8.86
C LEU A 198 -3.17 -11.34 8.93
N LEU A 199 -2.43 -11.34 7.82
CA LEU A 199 -1.18 -10.59 7.71
C LEU A 199 -1.43 -9.09 7.56
N TYR A 200 -2.54 -8.72 6.91
CA TYR A 200 -3.03 -7.35 6.81
C TYR A 200 -4.50 -7.29 7.18
N ASP A 201 -4.92 -6.25 7.87
CA ASP A 201 -6.34 -6.06 8.23
C ASP A 201 -7.19 -5.71 7.00
N ALA A 202 -6.61 -5.07 5.99
CA ALA A 202 -7.19 -4.90 4.68
C ALA A 202 -6.12 -4.67 3.60
N ALA A 203 -6.45 -5.05 2.36
CA ALA A 203 -5.66 -4.72 1.18
C ALA A 203 -6.53 -3.99 0.15
N CYS A 204 -5.94 -3.01 -0.54
CA CYS A 204 -6.53 -2.39 -1.71
C CYS A 204 -5.67 -2.71 -2.94
N PHE A 205 -6.24 -3.38 -3.93
CA PHE A 205 -5.58 -3.69 -5.19
C PHE A 205 -6.29 -3.04 -6.37
N ILE A 206 -5.56 -2.18 -7.06
CA ILE A 206 -6.07 -1.48 -8.24
C ILE A 206 -5.13 -1.66 -9.43
N THR A 207 -5.69 -1.54 -10.62
CA THR A 207 -4.92 -1.49 -11.86
C THR A 207 -5.21 -0.20 -12.61
N SER A 208 -4.22 0.34 -13.33
CA SER A 208 -4.38 1.56 -14.11
C SER A 208 -3.37 1.63 -15.25
N SER A 209 -3.82 2.01 -16.45
CA SER A 209 -2.94 2.30 -17.58
C SER A 209 -2.37 3.72 -17.47
N ALA A 210 -1.21 3.98 -18.07
CA ALA A 210 -0.61 5.31 -18.05
C ALA A 210 -1.53 6.38 -18.67
N SER A 211 -2.15 6.09 -19.83
CA SER A 211 -3.03 7.02 -20.52
C SER A 211 -4.37 7.23 -19.81
N GLY A 212 -4.96 6.16 -19.27
CA GLY A 212 -6.20 6.22 -18.48
C GLY A 212 -5.97 6.92 -17.13
N GLY A 213 -4.88 6.56 -16.46
CA GLY A 213 -4.54 7.10 -15.15
C GLY A 213 -4.21 8.59 -15.14
N LEU A 214 -3.66 9.15 -16.22
CA LEU A 214 -3.54 10.60 -16.39
C LEU A 214 -4.90 11.32 -16.35
N LYS A 215 -5.99 10.62 -16.63
CA LYS A 215 -7.38 11.08 -16.52
C LYS A 215 -8.05 10.62 -15.21
N GLY A 216 -7.32 9.92 -14.33
CA GLY A 216 -7.83 9.37 -13.08
C GLY A 216 -8.56 8.02 -13.23
N LYS A 217 -8.44 7.35 -14.39
CA LYS A 217 -9.08 6.03 -14.60
C LYS A 217 -8.26 4.92 -13.96
N PHE A 218 -8.96 4.02 -13.29
CA PHE A 218 -8.43 2.80 -12.68
C PHE A 218 -9.49 1.69 -12.72
N ASN A 219 -9.06 0.46 -12.49
CA ASN A 219 -9.96 -0.68 -12.31
C ASN A 219 -9.72 -1.30 -10.92
N GLN A 220 -10.77 -1.88 -10.35
CA GLN A 220 -10.75 -2.67 -9.12
C GLN A 220 -11.16 -4.10 -9.51
N PRO A 221 -10.18 -4.99 -9.80
CA PRO A 221 -10.48 -6.32 -10.34
C PRO A 221 -11.24 -7.23 -9.38
N ASN A 222 -11.27 -6.87 -8.09
CA ASN A 222 -11.86 -7.66 -7.03
C ASN A 222 -12.49 -6.74 -5.98
N GLU A 223 -13.79 -6.95 -5.67
CA GLU A 223 -14.52 -6.12 -4.71
C GLU A 223 -13.99 -6.27 -3.29
N GLU A 224 -13.55 -7.47 -2.88
CA GLU A 224 -12.94 -7.71 -1.57
C GLU A 224 -11.72 -6.82 -1.34
N LEU A 225 -10.97 -6.56 -2.42
CA LEU A 225 -9.76 -5.73 -2.44
C LEU A 225 -10.04 -4.29 -2.91
N GLY A 226 -11.31 -3.88 -2.92
CA GLY A 226 -11.71 -2.55 -3.36
C GLY A 226 -11.42 -1.47 -2.32
N ILE A 227 -11.30 -0.24 -2.81
CA ILE A 227 -11.01 0.93 -1.94
C ILE A 227 -12.10 1.14 -0.89
N ARG A 228 -13.35 0.78 -1.16
CA ARG A 228 -14.45 0.93 -0.19
C ARG A 228 -14.23 0.05 1.03
N ASN A 229 -13.90 -1.23 0.84
CA ASN A 229 -13.61 -2.16 1.94
C ASN A 229 -12.39 -1.71 2.74
N PHE A 230 -11.33 -1.29 2.06
CA PHE A 230 -10.14 -0.73 2.69
C PHE A 230 -10.47 0.50 3.54
N ALA A 231 -11.22 1.44 2.98
CA ALA A 231 -11.59 2.68 3.66
C ALA A 231 -12.51 2.43 4.87
N ILE A 232 -13.51 1.56 4.73
CA ILE A 232 -14.41 1.18 5.83
C ILE A 232 -13.62 0.54 6.97
N SER A 233 -12.71 -0.38 6.68
CA SER A 233 -11.89 -1.06 7.68
C SER A 233 -10.99 -0.09 8.45
N LEU A 234 -10.27 0.80 7.76
CA LEU A 234 -9.43 1.83 8.37
C LEU A 234 -10.25 2.83 9.20
N HIS A 235 -11.35 3.33 8.63
CA HIS A 235 -12.26 4.25 9.31
C HIS A 235 -12.84 3.64 10.58
N ALA A 236 -13.32 2.40 10.52
CA ALA A 236 -13.88 1.70 11.67
C ALA A 236 -12.84 1.58 12.81
N ARG A 237 -11.59 1.28 12.50
CA ARG A 237 -10.51 1.26 13.50
C ARG A 237 -10.30 2.63 14.14
N ALA A 238 -10.18 3.68 13.34
CA ALA A 238 -9.98 5.04 13.84
C ALA A 238 -11.16 5.53 14.66
N ALA A 239 -12.39 5.32 14.20
CA ALA A 239 -13.62 5.70 14.90
C ALA A 239 -13.82 4.94 16.22
N ALA A 240 -13.52 3.64 16.26
CA ALA A 240 -13.56 2.85 17.49
C ALA A 240 -12.60 3.41 18.54
N PHE A 241 -11.36 3.74 18.14
CA PHE A 241 -10.40 4.36 19.03
C PHE A 241 -10.86 5.75 19.53
N ALA A 242 -11.39 6.58 18.65
CA ALA A 242 -11.92 7.90 19.00
C ALA A 242 -13.02 7.81 20.06
N ARG A 243 -13.92 6.84 19.95
CA ARG A 243 -14.99 6.59 20.95
C ARG A 243 -14.42 6.18 22.31
N LEU A 244 -13.44 5.26 22.33
CA LEU A 244 -12.80 4.81 23.57
C LEU A 244 -12.06 5.95 24.29
N LYS A 245 -11.41 6.83 23.55
CA LYS A 245 -10.73 8.01 24.13
C LYS A 245 -11.73 8.98 24.76
N ARG A 246 -12.84 9.28 24.07
CA ARG A 246 -13.89 10.19 24.59
C ARG A 246 -14.52 9.64 25.88
N SER A 247 -14.82 8.36 25.96
CA SER A 247 -15.40 7.75 27.16
C SER A 247 -14.48 7.84 28.38
N LYS A 248 -13.15 7.76 28.21
CA LYS A 248 -12.17 7.92 29.30
C LYS A 248 -11.97 9.36 29.75
N SER A 249 -12.23 10.34 28.86
CA SER A 249 -12.09 11.77 29.19
C SER A 249 -13.33 12.33 29.92
N SER A 250 -14.43 11.56 29.95
CA SER A 250 -15.71 11.94 30.59
C SER A 250 -15.87 11.31 31.99
N GLN A 251 -14.89 10.57 32.46
CA GLN A 251 -14.76 10.02 33.80
C GLN A 251 -13.71 10.80 34.61
#